data_6d4603017853e9219887e90c9770e173
#
_entry.id   6d4603017853e9219887e90c9770e173
#
_cell.length_a   1.000
_cell.length_b   1.000
_cell.length_c   1.000
_cell.angle_alpha   90.00
_cell.angle_beta   90.00
_cell.angle_gamma   90.00
#
_symmetry.space_group_name_H-M   'P 1'
#
loop_
_entity.id
_entity.type
_entity.pdbx_description
1 polymer ?
#
loop_
_entity_poly.entity_id
_entity_poly.type
_entity_poly.pdbx_seq_one_letter_code
_entity_poly.pdbx_strand_id
1 'polypeptide(L)'
;MINDLVKENERIDDLQNGYYIIQDPRKFCFGMDAVLLSGFARVKKGEKVLDMGTGTGIIPVLLASKTVGEHFTGLEIQEECAEMAARSVKYNNLEDRVSIRQGDIKEAVSIFRGSFFSCCHLQSALYDRAAWTDQSAYAKGNRPT
;
A
#
# COMPACT_ATOMS: atom_id res chain seq x y z
N MET A 1 10.01 -19.69 -6.96
CA MET A 1 10.61 -19.68 -5.61
C MET A 1 10.63 -18.26 -5.05
N ILE A 2 10.92 -18.09 -3.80
CA ILE A 2 10.85 -16.78 -3.11
C ILE A 2 11.67 -15.68 -3.84
N ASN A 3 12.80 -16.05 -4.42
CA ASN A 3 13.66 -15.11 -5.15
C ASN A 3 13.06 -14.56 -6.45
N ASP A 4 12.04 -15.20 -7.01
CA ASP A 4 11.42 -14.75 -8.26
C ASP A 4 10.46 -13.58 -8.07
N LEU A 5 10.10 -13.27 -6.82
CA LEU A 5 9.19 -12.17 -6.47
C LEU A 5 9.91 -10.82 -6.26
N VAL A 6 11.25 -10.82 -6.16
CA VAL A 6 12.04 -9.61 -5.88
C VAL A 6 12.95 -9.31 -7.07
N LYS A 7 12.84 -8.11 -7.61
CA LYS A 7 13.65 -7.65 -8.75
C LYS A 7 15.02 -7.15 -8.30
N GLU A 8 15.96 -7.03 -9.24
CA GLU A 8 17.37 -6.72 -8.98
C GLU A 8 17.62 -5.46 -8.12
N ASN A 9 16.79 -4.44 -8.27
CA ASN A 9 16.95 -3.17 -7.55
C ASN A 9 16.03 -3.03 -6.33
N GLU A 10 15.34 -4.09 -5.98
CA GLU A 10 14.41 -4.12 -4.86
C GLU A 10 15.04 -4.78 -3.65
N ARG A 11 14.51 -4.47 -2.47
CA ARG A 11 14.88 -5.12 -1.22
C ARG A 11 13.63 -5.65 -0.51
N ILE A 12 13.86 -6.58 0.39
CA ILE A 12 12.85 -7.08 1.31
C ILE A 12 13.11 -6.47 2.68
N ASP A 13 12.15 -5.76 3.22
CA ASP A 13 12.21 -5.24 4.58
C ASP A 13 11.36 -6.11 5.52
N ASP A 14 11.98 -6.54 6.61
CA ASP A 14 11.33 -7.31 7.66
C ASP A 14 10.50 -6.38 8.56
N LEU A 15 9.21 -6.64 8.68
CA LEU A 15 8.29 -5.89 9.55
C LEU A 15 8.33 -6.36 11.00
N GLN A 16 9.21 -7.31 11.33
CA GLN A 16 9.46 -7.86 12.68
C GLN A 16 8.24 -8.54 13.34
N ASN A 17 7.26 -8.92 12.54
CA ASN A 17 6.07 -9.64 13.00
C ASN A 17 5.79 -10.91 12.16
N GLY A 18 6.81 -11.39 11.45
CA GLY A 18 6.72 -12.52 10.53
C GLY A 18 6.23 -12.15 9.12
N TYR A 19 6.06 -10.87 8.85
CA TYR A 19 5.68 -10.33 7.54
C TYR A 19 6.77 -9.45 6.95
N TYR A 20 6.75 -9.33 5.64
CA TYR A 20 7.77 -8.66 4.85
C TYR A 20 7.14 -7.73 3.83
N ILE A 21 7.89 -6.71 3.42
CA ILE A 21 7.47 -5.80 2.36
C ILE A 21 8.59 -5.67 1.32
N ILE A 22 8.23 -5.72 0.05
CA ILE A 22 9.16 -5.48 -1.05
C ILE A 22 9.15 -3.99 -1.36
N GLN A 23 10.33 -3.39 -1.42
CA GLN A 23 10.49 -1.97 -1.72
C GLN A 23 11.64 -1.73 -2.70
N ASP A 24 11.49 -0.68 -3.51
CA ASP A 24 12.57 -0.13 -4.33
C ASP A 24 13.14 1.11 -3.63
N PRO A 25 14.40 1.08 -3.15
CA PRO A 25 15.00 2.22 -2.44
C PRO A 25 15.09 3.50 -3.27
N ARG A 26 14.97 3.40 -4.59
CA ARG A 26 14.97 4.54 -5.52
C ARG A 26 13.61 5.23 -5.61
N LYS A 27 12.57 4.62 -5.06
CA LYS A 27 11.20 5.11 -5.02
C LYS A 27 10.81 5.46 -3.61
N PHE A 28 9.59 5.96 -3.46
CA PHE A 28 9.06 6.21 -2.13
C PHE A 28 8.92 4.88 -1.34
N CYS A 29 9.55 4.86 -0.17
CA CYS A 29 9.42 3.77 0.79
C CYS A 29 8.50 4.20 1.94
N PHE A 30 7.88 3.23 2.63
CA PHE A 30 7.03 3.55 3.78
C PHE A 30 7.85 4.20 4.91
N GLY A 31 7.20 5.11 5.64
CA GLY A 31 7.75 5.73 6.83
C GLY A 31 7.16 5.19 8.12
N MET A 32 7.65 5.69 9.25
CA MET A 32 7.16 5.35 10.59
C MET A 32 5.68 5.73 10.79
N ASP A 33 5.19 6.74 10.08
CA ASP A 33 3.79 7.18 10.10
C ASP A 33 2.82 6.06 9.68
N ALA A 34 3.14 5.29 8.65
CA ALA A 34 2.33 4.14 8.24
C ALA A 34 2.28 3.05 9.31
N VAL A 35 3.41 2.77 9.96
CA VAL A 35 3.49 1.80 11.06
C VAL A 35 2.66 2.27 12.26
N LEU A 36 2.79 3.53 12.64
CA LEU A 36 2.02 4.13 13.74
C LEU A 36 0.50 4.13 13.43
N LEU A 37 0.11 4.53 12.24
CA LEU A 37 -1.28 4.52 11.80
C LEU A 37 -1.89 3.12 11.91
N SER A 38 -1.17 2.10 11.43
CA SER A 38 -1.62 0.71 11.54
C SER A 38 -1.76 0.24 12.99
N GLY A 39 -0.96 0.78 13.89
CA GLY A 39 -1.02 0.49 15.33
C GLY A 39 -2.25 1.10 16.02
N PHE A 40 -2.75 2.23 15.53
CA PHE A 40 -3.95 2.88 16.04
C PHE A 40 -5.25 2.38 15.39
N ALA A 41 -5.16 1.81 14.22
CA ALA A 41 -6.33 1.32 13.50
C ALA A 41 -6.99 0.17 14.25
N ARG A 42 -8.30 0.26 14.39
CA ARG A 42 -9.13 -0.78 15.01
C ARG A 42 -10.05 -1.36 13.94
N VAL A 43 -9.83 -2.61 13.61
CA VAL A 43 -10.63 -3.33 12.62
C VAL A 43 -11.27 -4.54 13.31
N LYS A 44 -12.58 -4.62 13.25
CA LYS A 44 -13.36 -5.69 13.87
C LYS A 44 -13.50 -6.88 12.91
N LYS A 45 -13.88 -8.01 13.47
CA LYS A 45 -14.20 -9.21 12.69
C LYS A 45 -15.30 -8.92 11.67
N GLY A 46 -15.12 -9.35 10.44
CA GLY A 46 -16.06 -9.14 9.33
C GLY A 46 -15.95 -7.79 8.64
N GLU A 47 -15.15 -6.86 9.14
CA GLU A 47 -14.94 -5.56 8.50
C GLU A 47 -13.99 -5.68 7.31
N LYS A 48 -14.26 -4.87 6.29
CA LYS A 48 -13.43 -4.71 5.09
C LYS A 48 -12.84 -3.31 5.06
N VAL A 49 -11.55 -3.22 4.78
CA VAL A 49 -10.80 -1.97 4.80
C VAL A 49 -10.29 -1.63 3.40
N LEU A 50 -10.40 -0.37 3.03
CA LEU A 50 -9.80 0.19 1.82
C LEU A 50 -8.72 1.19 2.20
N ASP A 51 -7.50 0.97 1.71
CA ASP A 51 -6.38 1.91 1.83
C ASP A 51 -6.15 2.59 0.48
N MET A 52 -6.49 3.86 0.40
CA MET A 52 -6.36 4.66 -0.82
C MET A 52 -5.00 5.34 -0.89
N GLY A 53 -4.23 5.03 -1.94
CA GLY A 53 -2.83 5.42 -2.08
C GLY A 53 -1.93 4.49 -1.28
N THR A 54 -2.12 3.20 -1.44
CA THR A 54 -1.46 2.19 -0.61
C THR A 54 0.06 2.09 -0.81
N GLY A 55 0.59 2.65 -1.91
CA GLY A 55 2.02 2.62 -2.22
C GLY A 55 2.55 1.20 -2.29
N THR A 56 3.45 0.85 -1.38
CA THR A 56 4.06 -0.49 -1.28
C THR A 56 3.13 -1.56 -0.70
N GLY A 57 1.91 -1.20 -0.29
CA GLY A 57 0.97 -2.10 0.36
C GLY A 57 1.22 -2.30 1.86
N ILE A 58 1.99 -1.42 2.48
CA ILE A 58 2.40 -1.54 3.89
C ILE A 58 1.21 -1.59 4.85
N ILE A 59 0.22 -0.71 4.68
CA ILE A 59 -0.94 -0.65 5.59
C ILE A 59 -1.81 -1.91 5.48
N PRO A 60 -2.24 -2.36 4.30
CA PRO A 60 -2.96 -3.63 4.17
C PRO A 60 -2.23 -4.83 4.78
N VAL A 61 -0.93 -4.95 4.55
CA VAL A 61 -0.12 -6.04 5.11
C VAL A 61 -0.05 -5.95 6.64
N LEU A 62 0.23 -4.78 7.20
CA LEU A 62 0.27 -4.59 8.65
C LEU A 62 -1.09 -4.84 9.31
N LEU A 63 -2.18 -4.34 8.73
CA LEU A 63 -3.53 -4.56 9.27
C LEU A 63 -3.94 -6.02 9.20
N ALA A 64 -3.61 -6.73 8.12
CA ALA A 64 -3.84 -8.16 8.02
C ALA A 64 -3.11 -8.95 9.10
N SER A 65 -1.91 -8.50 9.49
CA SER A 65 -1.12 -9.13 10.55
C SER A 65 -1.60 -8.81 11.97
N LYS A 66 -2.12 -7.60 12.19
CA LYS A 66 -2.43 -7.06 13.52
C LYS A 66 -3.91 -7.11 13.89
N THR A 67 -4.80 -7.34 12.93
CA THR A 67 -6.25 -7.26 13.15
C THR A 67 -6.99 -8.50 12.65
N VAL A 68 -8.27 -8.60 13.04
CA VAL A 68 -9.17 -9.70 12.67
C VAL A 68 -10.12 -9.33 11.53
N GLY A 69 -9.84 -8.27 10.80
CA GLY A 69 -10.65 -7.85 9.65
C GLY A 69 -10.77 -8.95 8.59
N GLU A 70 -11.84 -8.92 7.84
CA GLU A 70 -12.12 -9.93 6.82
C GLU A 70 -11.24 -9.76 5.59
N HIS A 71 -11.15 -8.52 5.07
CA HIS A 71 -10.39 -8.25 3.86
C HIS A 71 -9.83 -6.82 3.84
N PHE A 72 -8.64 -6.68 3.28
CA PHE A 72 -7.92 -5.41 3.15
C PHE A 72 -7.59 -5.18 1.69
N THR A 73 -8.03 -4.04 1.15
CA THR A 73 -7.79 -3.67 -0.24
C THR A 73 -6.92 -2.42 -0.29
N GLY A 74 -5.85 -2.45 -1.06
CA GLY A 74 -5.03 -1.30 -1.38
C GLY A 74 -5.33 -0.80 -2.79
N LEU A 75 -5.51 0.51 -2.96
CA LEU A 75 -5.63 1.18 -4.25
C LEU A 75 -4.40 2.04 -4.48
N GLU A 76 -3.73 1.84 -5.62
CA GLU A 76 -2.51 2.58 -5.98
C GLU A 76 -2.57 3.00 -7.45
N ILE A 77 -2.31 4.28 -7.72
CA ILE A 77 -2.35 4.83 -9.07
C ILE A 77 -1.13 4.45 -9.91
N GLN A 78 0.04 4.31 -9.27
CA GLN A 78 1.27 3.96 -9.95
C GLN A 78 1.33 2.45 -10.21
N GLU A 79 1.31 2.06 -11.47
CA GLU A 79 1.30 0.66 -11.88
C GLU A 79 2.46 -0.15 -11.27
N GLU A 80 3.66 0.40 -11.30
CA GLU A 80 4.85 -0.28 -10.76
C GLU A 80 4.77 -0.49 -9.25
N CYS A 81 4.22 0.49 -8.51
CA CYS A 81 4.02 0.37 -7.06
C CYS A 81 2.92 -0.64 -6.74
N ALA A 82 1.82 -0.61 -7.49
CA ALA A 82 0.73 -1.58 -7.33
C ALA A 82 1.20 -3.02 -7.61
N GLU A 83 2.02 -3.22 -8.64
CA GLU A 83 2.60 -4.51 -8.98
C GLU A 83 3.55 -5.00 -7.89
N MET A 84 4.42 -4.12 -7.37
CA MET A 84 5.32 -4.43 -6.27
C MET A 84 4.56 -4.76 -4.98
N ALA A 85 3.51 -4.00 -4.67
CA ALA A 85 2.63 -4.28 -3.54
C ALA A 85 1.93 -5.66 -3.67
N ALA A 86 1.46 -6.01 -4.85
CA ALA A 86 0.86 -7.32 -5.11
C ALA A 86 1.86 -8.47 -4.90
N ARG A 87 3.13 -8.26 -5.27
CA ARG A 87 4.19 -9.26 -4.98
C ARG A 87 4.48 -9.39 -3.49
N SER A 88 4.40 -8.30 -2.72
CA SER A 88 4.51 -8.36 -1.26
C SER A 88 3.37 -9.16 -0.64
N VAL A 89 2.15 -8.98 -1.12
CA VAL A 89 0.99 -9.79 -0.69
C VAL A 89 1.25 -11.28 -0.94
N LYS A 90 1.70 -11.62 -2.13
CA LYS A 90 2.04 -13.01 -2.49
C LYS A 90 3.20 -13.56 -1.67
N TYR A 91 4.23 -12.76 -1.45
CA TYR A 91 5.39 -13.13 -0.62
C TYR A 91 5.00 -13.54 0.80
N ASN A 92 3.99 -12.88 1.36
CA ASN A 92 3.46 -13.15 2.70
C ASN A 92 2.34 -14.21 2.72
N ASN A 93 1.95 -14.78 1.59
CA ASN A 93 0.81 -15.70 1.47
C ASN A 93 -0.50 -15.08 2.01
N LEU A 94 -0.75 -13.81 1.66
CA LEU A 94 -1.90 -13.04 2.13
C LEU A 94 -2.98 -12.83 1.05
N GLU A 95 -2.91 -13.52 -0.08
CA GLU A 95 -3.82 -13.32 -1.22
C GLU A 95 -5.30 -13.51 -0.84
N ASP A 96 -5.58 -14.34 0.16
CA ASP A 96 -6.94 -14.57 0.65
C ASP A 96 -7.51 -13.38 1.44
N ARG A 97 -6.65 -12.55 2.01
CA ARG A 97 -7.04 -11.46 2.90
C ARG A 97 -6.67 -10.07 2.39
N VAL A 98 -5.76 -9.96 1.44
CA VAL A 98 -5.26 -8.69 0.92
C VAL A 98 -5.34 -8.69 -0.60
N SER A 99 -5.91 -7.62 -1.16
CA SER A 99 -5.95 -7.38 -2.60
C SER A 99 -5.35 -6.03 -2.93
N ILE A 100 -4.61 -5.95 -4.02
CA ILE A 100 -4.09 -4.69 -4.55
C ILE A 100 -4.76 -4.41 -5.89
N ARG A 101 -5.27 -3.19 -6.04
CA ARG A 101 -5.88 -2.69 -7.28
C ARG A 101 -5.11 -1.47 -7.75
N GLN A 102 -4.79 -1.45 -9.04
CA GLN A 102 -4.24 -0.26 -9.68
C GLN A 102 -5.38 0.64 -10.14
N GLY A 103 -5.29 1.92 -9.83
CA GLY A 103 -6.29 2.90 -10.24
C GLY A 103 -6.19 4.24 -9.51
N ASP A 104 -6.92 5.23 -10.02
CA ASP A 104 -7.01 6.56 -9.44
C ASP A 104 -8.08 6.62 -8.34
N ILE A 105 -7.77 7.29 -7.24
CA ILE A 105 -8.71 7.55 -6.13
C ILE A 105 -9.99 8.25 -6.64
N LYS A 106 -9.86 9.13 -7.63
CA LYS A 106 -11.02 9.82 -8.23
C LYS A 106 -12.02 8.86 -8.87
N GLU A 107 -11.56 7.68 -9.26
CA GLU A 107 -12.37 6.63 -9.87
C GLU A 107 -12.75 5.52 -8.88
N ALA A 108 -12.42 5.68 -7.60
CA ALA A 108 -12.64 4.65 -6.58
C ALA A 108 -14.09 4.17 -6.51
N VAL A 109 -15.06 5.07 -6.61
CA VAL A 109 -16.50 4.71 -6.63
C VAL A 109 -16.84 3.81 -7.81
N SER A 110 -16.25 4.06 -8.97
CA SER A 110 -16.44 3.25 -10.18
C SER A 110 -15.72 1.90 -10.07
N ILE A 111 -14.47 1.91 -9.61
CA ILE A 111 -13.64 0.71 -9.45
C ILE A 111 -14.26 -0.28 -8.46
N PHE A 112 -14.80 0.24 -7.35
CA PHE A 112 -15.36 -0.57 -6.27
C PHE A 112 -16.89 -0.59 -6.24
N ARG A 113 -17.53 -0.35 -7.37
CA ARG A 113 -18.99 -0.38 -7.50
C ARG A 113 -19.56 -1.69 -6.94
N GLY A 114 -20.50 -1.57 -6.00
CA GLY A 114 -21.13 -2.71 -5.34
C GLY A 114 -20.29 -3.32 -4.21
N SER A 115 -19.09 -2.81 -3.95
CA SER A 115 -18.29 -3.21 -2.79
C SER A 115 -18.61 -2.34 -1.58
N PHE A 116 -18.57 -2.95 -0.42
CA PHE A 116 -18.76 -2.24 0.85
C PHE A 116 -17.48 -2.30 1.69
N PHE A 117 -17.05 -1.15 2.20
CA PHE A 117 -15.91 -1.03 3.10
C PHE A 117 -16.36 -0.38 4.41
N SER A 118 -15.94 -0.96 5.53
CA SER A 118 -16.23 -0.45 6.87
C SER A 118 -15.33 0.72 7.26
N CYS A 119 -14.14 0.78 6.69
CA CYS A 119 -13.13 1.80 6.97
C CYS A 119 -12.32 2.12 5.71
N CYS A 120 -12.01 3.41 5.53
CA CYS A 120 -11.12 3.87 4.48
C CYS A 120 -9.96 4.67 5.09
N HIS A 121 -8.74 4.38 4.65
CA HIS A 121 -7.57 5.17 4.96
C HIS A 121 -7.18 6.03 3.75
N LEU A 122 -6.83 7.28 4.01
CA LEU A 122 -6.49 8.25 2.97
C LEU A 122 -5.14 8.93 3.18
N GLN A 123 -4.50 8.70 4.31
CA GLN A 123 -3.28 9.41 4.69
C GLN A 123 -2.11 9.09 3.76
N SER A 124 -1.92 7.85 3.41
CA SER A 124 -0.89 7.44 2.45
C SER A 124 -1.11 8.07 1.08
N ALA A 125 -2.35 8.17 0.63
CA ALA A 125 -2.71 8.82 -0.63
C ALA A 125 -2.35 10.31 -0.67
N LEU A 126 -2.56 11.02 0.43
CA LEU A 126 -2.19 12.45 0.54
C LEU A 126 -0.68 12.63 0.53
N TYR A 127 0.04 11.77 1.21
CA TYR A 127 1.50 11.80 1.25
C TYR A 127 2.11 11.45 -0.11
N ASP A 128 1.66 10.39 -0.75
CA ASP A 128 2.11 9.99 -2.08
C ASP A 128 1.84 11.07 -3.12
N ARG A 129 0.70 11.75 -3.02
CA ARG A 129 0.37 12.84 -3.93
C ARG A 129 1.30 14.04 -3.75
N ALA A 130 1.65 14.38 -2.52
CA ALA A 130 2.61 15.45 -2.23
C ALA A 130 4.01 15.08 -2.73
N ALA A 131 4.45 13.86 -2.49
CA ALA A 131 5.73 13.34 -2.99
C ALA A 131 5.77 13.26 -4.52
N TRP A 132 4.64 12.88 -5.15
CA TRP A 132 4.54 12.80 -6.60
C TRP A 132 4.58 14.18 -7.26
N THR A 133 3.87 15.17 -6.72
CA THR A 133 3.93 16.56 -7.23
C THR A 133 5.33 17.15 -7.08
N ASP A 134 6.01 16.83 -6.00
CA ASP A 134 7.39 17.28 -5.76
C ASP A 134 8.37 16.59 -6.74
N GLN A 135 8.27 15.30 -6.93
CA GLN A 135 9.08 14.57 -7.92
C GLN A 135 8.85 15.08 -9.35
N SER A 136 7.61 15.42 -9.71
CA SER A 136 7.32 15.97 -11.03
C SER A 136 7.90 17.38 -11.22
N ALA A 137 7.97 18.17 -10.14
CA ALA A 137 8.62 19.46 -10.12
C ALA A 137 10.16 19.34 -10.26
N TYR A 138 10.74 18.35 -9.58
CA TYR A 138 12.17 18.03 -9.73
C TYR A 138 12.52 17.57 -11.15
N ALA A 139 11.70 16.72 -11.74
CA ALA A 139 11.90 16.23 -13.12
C ALA A 139 11.80 17.34 -14.17
N LYS A 140 11.07 18.41 -13.89
CA LYS A 140 10.93 19.60 -14.76
C LYS A 140 11.95 20.72 -14.49
N GLY A 141 12.90 20.50 -13.59
CA GLY A 141 13.93 21.50 -13.25
C GLY A 141 13.43 22.74 -12.52
N ASN A 142 12.16 22.78 -12.15
CA ASN A 142 11.58 23.86 -11.35
C ASN A 142 11.65 23.50 -9.87
N ARG A 143 12.62 24.06 -9.17
CA ARG A 143 12.62 24.04 -7.70
C ARG A 143 11.53 24.99 -7.21
N PRO A 144 10.68 24.58 -6.29
CA PRO A 144 9.81 25.53 -5.62
C PRO A 144 10.66 26.53 -4.85
N THR A 145 10.42 27.77 -5.08
CA THR A 145 11.02 28.89 -4.33
C THR A 145 10.44 28.93 -2.92
#